data_03283332ffab4b678f74a9a53ba5aa14
#
_entry.id   03283332ffab4b678f74a9a53ba5aa14
#
_cell.length_a   1.000
_cell.length_b   1.000
_cell.length_c   1.000
_cell.angle_alpha   90.00
_cell.angle_beta   90.00
_cell.angle_gamma   90.00
#
_symmetry.space_group_name_H-M   'P 1'
#
loop_
_entity.id
_entity.type
_entity.pdbx_description
1 polymer ?
#
loop_
_entity_poly.entity_id
_entity_poly.type
_entity_poly.pdbx_seq_one_letter_code
_entity_poly.pdbx_strand_id
1 'polypeptide(L)'
;GEKSRYARHFDINWSRRLTLPFLGDTFEAVLENGEISVKADPKTGKPAFAYYDSYYPLTPESWQGREEEVLKLTDKAQIAALHEQQPWRLMSWRDAPRDLSYRRFFEITGLVGVRVEDKQVFDDTHRLILELVHSGVVDGLRVDHVDGLADPKAYLDLLRQEAGPDCYITVEKILG
;
A
#
# COMPACT_ATOMS: atom_id res chain seq x y z
N GLY A 1 5.76 -3.54 -6.67
CA GLY A 1 5.36 -2.57 -7.69
C GLY A 1 4.42 -3.19 -8.72
N GLU A 2 4.04 -2.43 -9.72
CA GLU A 2 3.08 -2.82 -10.78
C GLU A 2 3.43 -4.15 -11.48
N LYS A 3 4.71 -4.44 -11.66
CA LYS A 3 5.19 -5.70 -12.28
C LYS A 3 5.23 -6.91 -11.33
N SER A 4 4.87 -6.73 -10.07
CA SER A 4 4.80 -7.83 -9.12
C SER A 4 3.61 -8.73 -9.43
N ARG A 5 3.77 -10.06 -9.23
CA ARG A 5 2.65 -11.01 -9.30
C ARG A 5 1.49 -10.66 -8.34
N TYR A 6 1.78 -9.90 -7.29
CA TYR A 6 0.79 -9.45 -6.32
C TYR A 6 0.24 -8.04 -6.60
N ALA A 7 0.61 -7.41 -7.73
CA ALA A 7 0.15 -6.05 -8.03
C ALA A 7 -1.36 -5.93 -8.08
N ARG A 8 -2.06 -6.97 -8.57
CA ARG A 8 -3.52 -7.01 -8.63
C ARG A 8 -4.21 -7.27 -7.28
N HIS A 9 -3.46 -7.79 -6.27
CA HIS A 9 -4.02 -8.09 -4.96
C HIS A 9 -4.36 -6.84 -4.14
N PHE A 10 -3.71 -5.74 -4.44
CA PHE A 10 -3.87 -4.49 -3.70
C PHE A 10 -4.68 -3.49 -4.51
N ASP A 11 -5.55 -2.76 -3.82
CA ASP A 11 -6.42 -1.75 -4.42
C ASP A 11 -5.62 -0.46 -4.71
N ILE A 12 -4.70 -0.56 -5.66
CA ILE A 12 -3.82 0.52 -6.12
C ILE A 12 -4.19 0.88 -7.56
N ASN A 13 -4.36 2.18 -7.82
CA ASN A 13 -4.49 2.71 -9.17
C ASN A 13 -3.11 2.86 -9.82
N TRP A 14 -2.68 1.85 -10.58
CA TRP A 14 -1.41 1.83 -11.28
C TRP A 14 -1.34 2.72 -12.53
N SER A 15 -2.44 3.39 -12.93
CA SER A 15 -2.41 4.34 -14.05
C SER A 15 -1.71 5.66 -13.72
N ARG A 16 -1.32 5.85 -12.46
CA ARG A 16 -0.61 7.02 -11.94
C ARG A 16 0.48 6.60 -10.95
N ARG A 17 1.39 7.52 -10.64
CA ARG A 17 2.42 7.27 -9.61
C ARG A 17 1.78 6.91 -8.27
N LEU A 18 2.32 5.90 -7.60
CA LEU A 18 1.88 5.53 -6.25
C LEU A 18 2.14 6.69 -5.29
N THR A 19 1.11 7.17 -4.61
CA THR A 19 1.25 8.21 -3.60
C THR A 19 1.66 7.62 -2.25
N LEU A 20 2.62 8.26 -1.58
CA LEU A 20 3.16 7.88 -0.28
C LEU A 20 2.99 9.05 0.70
N PRO A 21 1.85 9.16 1.39
CA PRO A 21 1.51 10.31 2.24
C PRO A 21 2.11 10.17 3.64
N PHE A 22 3.43 10.18 3.73
CA PHE A 22 4.16 9.95 4.97
C PHE A 22 5.00 11.15 5.43
N LEU A 23 5.01 12.23 4.64
CA LEU A 23 5.74 13.45 5.04
C LEU A 23 4.88 14.33 5.95
N GLY A 24 5.54 15.04 6.85
CA GLY A 24 4.92 16.04 7.73
C GLY A 24 4.45 17.30 6.99
N ASP A 25 5.09 17.61 5.83
CA ASP A 25 4.78 18.73 4.95
C ASP A 25 4.94 18.32 3.48
N THR A 26 4.83 19.28 2.54
CA THR A 26 5.07 19.01 1.11
C THR A 26 6.50 18.49 0.89
N PHE A 27 6.71 17.74 -0.20
CA PHE A 27 8.05 17.24 -0.53
C PHE A 27 9.07 18.37 -0.67
N GLU A 28 8.66 19.46 -1.30
CA GLU A 28 9.50 20.66 -1.49
C GLU A 28 9.91 21.28 -0.15
N ALA A 29 8.98 21.41 0.79
CA ALA A 29 9.25 21.98 2.11
C ALA A 29 10.22 21.11 2.92
N VAL A 30 10.00 19.79 2.99
CA VAL A 30 10.90 18.89 3.73
C VAL A 30 12.28 18.78 3.07
N LEU A 31 12.34 18.89 1.75
CA LEU A 31 13.62 18.94 1.02
C LEU A 31 14.37 20.25 1.32
N GLU A 32 13.65 21.37 1.32
CA GLU A 32 14.25 22.69 1.62
C GLU A 32 14.78 22.75 3.05
N ASN A 33 14.05 22.17 3.99
CA ASN A 33 14.45 22.04 5.39
C ASN A 33 15.60 21.05 5.63
N GLY A 34 15.99 20.26 4.62
CA GLY A 34 17.04 19.24 4.75
C GLY A 34 16.62 17.99 5.53
N GLU A 35 15.31 17.79 5.69
CA GLU A 35 14.75 16.63 6.41
C GLU A 35 14.78 15.35 5.57
N ILE A 36 14.91 15.46 4.25
CA ILE A 36 15.01 14.34 3.33
C ILE A 36 16.37 14.33 2.63
N SER A 37 16.94 13.15 2.47
CA SER A 37 18.24 12.94 1.83
C SER A 37 18.27 11.58 1.12
N VAL A 38 19.31 11.36 0.29
CA VAL A 38 19.55 10.03 -0.29
C VAL A 38 20.59 9.31 0.56
N LYS A 39 20.27 8.11 1.01
CA LYS A 39 21.14 7.25 1.85
C LYS A 39 21.01 5.79 1.45
N ALA A 40 22.00 4.98 1.84
CA ALA A 40 21.85 3.54 1.79
C ALA A 40 20.82 3.08 2.85
N ASP A 41 19.81 2.34 2.44
CA ASP A 41 18.88 1.69 3.36
C ASP A 41 19.64 0.66 4.23
N PRO A 42 19.60 0.77 5.56
CA PRO A 42 20.36 -0.11 6.45
C PRO A 42 19.99 -1.58 6.35
N LYS A 43 18.80 -1.90 5.82
CA LYS A 43 18.33 -3.30 5.65
C LYS A 43 18.79 -3.93 4.35
N THR A 44 18.91 -3.13 3.30
CA THR A 44 19.18 -3.65 1.94
C THR A 44 20.53 -3.22 1.39
N GLY A 45 21.16 -2.19 1.96
CA GLY A 45 22.36 -1.53 1.47
C GLY A 45 22.16 -0.71 0.20
N LYS A 46 20.93 -0.64 -0.34
CA LYS A 46 20.62 0.02 -1.61
C LYS A 46 20.23 1.49 -1.41
N PRO A 47 20.44 2.36 -2.43
CA PRO A 47 20.01 3.75 -2.36
C PRO A 47 18.50 3.90 -2.11
N ALA A 48 18.16 4.79 -1.20
CA ALA A 48 16.78 5.11 -0.82
C ALA A 48 16.67 6.59 -0.44
N PHE A 49 15.49 7.18 -0.55
CA PHE A 49 15.19 8.41 0.15
C PHE A 49 15.03 8.10 1.63
N ALA A 50 15.76 8.82 2.47
CA ALA A 50 15.68 8.76 3.92
C ALA A 50 14.91 9.98 4.43
N TYR A 51 13.87 9.73 5.22
CA TYR A 51 13.10 10.73 5.94
C TYR A 51 12.95 10.23 7.38
N TYR A 52 13.67 10.85 8.32
CA TYR A 52 13.90 10.34 9.69
C TYR A 52 14.34 8.87 9.66
N ASP A 53 13.63 7.96 10.32
CA ASP A 53 13.93 6.52 10.36
C ASP A 53 13.30 5.71 9.23
N SER A 54 12.62 6.39 8.30
CA SER A 54 11.95 5.74 7.16
C SER A 54 12.80 5.80 5.91
N TYR A 55 12.84 4.67 5.18
CA TYR A 55 13.60 4.54 3.94
C TYR A 55 12.67 4.14 2.80
N TYR A 56 12.69 4.90 1.72
CA TYR A 56 11.87 4.69 0.51
C TYR A 56 12.80 4.28 -0.63
N PRO A 57 12.78 2.99 -1.03
CA PRO A 57 13.76 2.46 -1.98
C PRO A 57 13.61 3.09 -3.35
N LEU A 58 14.73 3.50 -3.94
CA LEU A 58 14.77 4.01 -5.30
C LEU A 58 14.57 2.87 -6.32
N THR A 59 13.91 3.18 -7.44
CA THR A 59 13.83 2.24 -8.55
C THR A 59 15.22 1.96 -9.13
N PRO A 60 15.55 0.68 -9.43
CA PRO A 60 16.87 0.32 -9.94
C PRO A 60 17.32 1.15 -11.14
N GLU A 61 16.40 1.47 -12.03
CA GLU A 61 16.66 2.27 -13.23
C GLU A 61 17.23 3.66 -12.93
N SER A 62 16.94 4.20 -11.73
CA SER A 62 17.37 5.54 -11.34
C SER A 62 18.77 5.60 -10.71
N TRP A 63 19.38 4.46 -10.35
CA TRP A 63 20.68 4.43 -9.64
C TRP A 63 21.64 3.34 -10.09
N GLN A 64 21.22 2.25 -10.74
CA GLN A 64 22.13 1.20 -11.17
C GLN A 64 23.24 1.74 -12.07
N GLY A 65 24.48 1.35 -11.75
CA GLY A 65 25.68 1.81 -12.44
C GLY A 65 26.21 3.19 -12.00
N ARG A 66 25.54 3.86 -11.07
CA ARG A 66 25.96 5.15 -10.48
C ARG A 66 25.65 5.27 -8.99
N GLU A 67 25.72 4.16 -8.26
CA GLU A 67 25.35 4.08 -6.84
C GLU A 67 26.09 5.11 -5.97
N GLU A 68 27.42 5.19 -6.13
CA GLU A 68 28.23 6.15 -5.36
C GLU A 68 27.87 7.60 -5.65
N GLU A 69 27.56 7.93 -6.90
CA GLU A 69 27.12 9.26 -7.29
C GLU A 69 25.80 9.61 -6.62
N VAL A 70 24.82 8.71 -6.70
CA VAL A 70 23.49 8.91 -6.12
C VAL A 70 23.54 9.04 -4.61
N LEU A 71 24.37 8.24 -3.93
CA LEU A 71 24.54 8.30 -2.47
C LEU A 71 25.26 9.56 -1.99
N LYS A 72 25.96 10.27 -2.87
CA LYS A 72 26.65 11.52 -2.57
C LYS A 72 25.85 12.77 -2.93
N LEU A 73 24.59 12.60 -3.42
CA LEU A 73 23.75 13.73 -3.79
C LEU A 73 23.43 14.62 -2.58
N THR A 74 23.75 15.88 -2.70
CA THR A 74 23.42 16.92 -1.72
C THR A 74 22.69 18.10 -2.33
N ASP A 75 22.76 18.24 -3.65
CA ASP A 75 22.07 19.30 -4.39
C ASP A 75 20.55 19.02 -4.41
N LYS A 76 19.77 19.97 -3.91
CA LYS A 76 18.31 19.84 -3.76
C LYS A 76 17.60 19.69 -5.10
N ALA A 77 18.06 20.35 -6.15
CA ALA A 77 17.47 20.24 -7.48
C ALA A 77 17.68 18.85 -8.08
N GLN A 78 18.87 18.27 -7.87
CA GLN A 78 19.17 16.90 -8.30
C GLN A 78 18.38 15.86 -7.49
N ILE A 79 18.20 16.07 -6.19
CA ILE A 79 17.36 15.22 -5.32
C ILE A 79 15.88 15.28 -5.77
N ALA A 80 15.36 16.48 -6.07
CA ALA A 80 14.03 16.64 -6.61
C ALA A 80 13.86 15.94 -7.97
N ALA A 81 14.82 16.09 -8.88
CA ALA A 81 14.82 15.41 -10.17
C ALA A 81 14.87 13.88 -10.03
N LEU A 82 15.62 13.37 -9.06
CA LEU A 82 15.66 11.94 -8.74
C LEU A 82 14.32 11.45 -8.19
N HIS A 83 13.62 12.25 -7.36
CA HIS A 83 12.29 11.94 -6.86
C HIS A 83 11.27 11.86 -8.01
N GLU A 84 11.34 12.74 -8.99
CA GLU A 84 10.44 12.69 -10.16
C GLU A 84 10.61 11.44 -11.03
N GLN A 85 11.77 10.80 -10.99
CA GLN A 85 12.03 9.54 -11.71
C GLN A 85 11.41 8.31 -11.02
N GLN A 86 10.90 8.44 -9.79
CA GLN A 86 10.36 7.28 -9.07
C GLN A 86 8.93 6.92 -9.53
N PRO A 87 8.56 5.63 -9.53
CA PRO A 87 7.20 5.19 -9.83
C PRO A 87 6.21 5.52 -8.69
N TRP A 88 6.70 6.15 -7.65
CA TRP A 88 5.96 6.65 -6.50
C TRP A 88 6.37 8.09 -6.20
N ARG A 89 5.57 8.77 -5.39
CA ARG A 89 5.91 10.11 -4.89
C ARG A 89 5.61 10.24 -3.40
N LEU A 90 6.52 10.86 -2.68
CA LEU A 90 6.30 11.28 -1.30
C LEU A 90 5.44 12.54 -1.27
N MET A 91 4.52 12.62 -0.34
CA MET A 91 3.63 13.77 -0.16
C MET A 91 3.24 13.95 1.30
N SER A 92 2.70 15.11 1.63
CA SER A 92 2.17 15.38 2.96
C SER A 92 1.02 14.43 3.32
N TRP A 93 1.00 13.92 4.55
CA TRP A 93 -0.11 13.12 5.04
C TRP A 93 -1.45 13.88 5.04
N ARG A 94 -1.40 15.23 5.13
CA ARG A 94 -2.58 16.09 5.08
C ARG A 94 -3.29 16.08 3.72
N ASP A 95 -2.57 15.72 2.67
CA ASP A 95 -3.15 15.63 1.32
C ASP A 95 -3.78 14.26 1.03
N ALA A 96 -3.58 13.27 1.91
CA ALA A 96 -4.13 11.93 1.75
C ALA A 96 -5.65 11.89 1.46
N PRO A 97 -6.52 12.69 2.11
CA PRO A 97 -7.95 12.65 1.83
C PRO A 97 -8.32 13.04 0.40
N ARG A 98 -7.47 13.80 -0.29
CA ARG A 98 -7.74 14.34 -1.63
C ARG A 98 -6.99 13.64 -2.75
N ASP A 99 -5.85 13.03 -2.44
CA ASP A 99 -4.92 12.58 -3.49
C ASP A 99 -4.23 11.25 -3.17
N LEU A 100 -5.01 10.22 -2.81
CA LEU A 100 -4.50 8.85 -2.73
C LEU A 100 -4.63 8.12 -4.06
N SER A 101 -3.61 7.33 -4.42
CA SER A 101 -3.62 6.41 -5.55
C SER A 101 -4.04 4.99 -5.16
N TYR A 102 -4.48 4.77 -3.94
CA TYR A 102 -4.90 3.48 -3.42
C TYR A 102 -6.02 3.62 -2.40
N ARG A 103 -6.81 2.56 -2.20
CA ARG A 103 -7.76 2.45 -1.10
C ARG A 103 -7.03 1.99 0.15
N ARG A 104 -7.33 2.61 1.29
CA ARG A 104 -6.70 2.29 2.58
C ARG A 104 -7.72 1.72 3.56
N PHE A 105 -7.23 1.02 4.57
CA PHE A 105 -8.02 0.56 5.70
C PHE A 105 -8.30 1.74 6.64
N PHE A 106 -9.57 2.15 6.78
CA PHE A 106 -9.95 3.40 7.47
C PHE A 106 -9.13 4.60 6.97
N GLU A 107 -8.50 5.32 7.90
CA GLU A 107 -7.61 6.44 7.60
C GLU A 107 -6.11 6.08 7.74
N ILE A 108 -5.78 4.80 7.89
CA ILE A 108 -4.41 4.34 8.12
C ILE A 108 -3.68 4.25 6.78
N THR A 109 -2.85 5.25 6.48
CA THR A 109 -2.14 5.36 5.21
C THR A 109 -1.13 4.24 4.93
N GLY A 110 -0.64 3.57 5.97
CA GLY A 110 0.27 2.41 5.86
C GLY A 110 -0.43 1.08 5.55
N LEU A 111 -1.77 1.03 5.53
CA LEU A 111 -2.55 -0.18 5.29
C LEU A 111 -3.35 -0.06 3.99
N VAL A 112 -2.80 -0.61 2.92
CA VAL A 112 -3.48 -0.65 1.62
C VAL A 112 -4.54 -1.74 1.60
N GLY A 113 -5.70 -1.46 1.01
CA GLY A 113 -6.79 -2.40 0.84
C GLY A 113 -6.44 -3.58 -0.08
N VAL A 114 -7.00 -4.74 0.22
CA VAL A 114 -6.93 -5.93 -0.65
C VAL A 114 -8.13 -5.92 -1.60
N ARG A 115 -7.89 -6.18 -2.87
CA ARG A 115 -8.91 -6.12 -3.93
C ARG A 115 -9.73 -7.42 -3.96
N VAL A 116 -10.52 -7.64 -2.91
CA VAL A 116 -11.32 -8.88 -2.74
C VAL A 116 -12.49 -9.00 -3.73
N GLU A 117 -12.85 -7.94 -4.44
CA GLU A 117 -13.79 -7.97 -5.56
C GLU A 117 -13.24 -8.70 -6.80
N ASP A 118 -11.91 -8.87 -6.89
CA ASP A 118 -11.29 -9.76 -7.88
C ASP A 118 -11.36 -11.21 -7.37
N LYS A 119 -12.08 -12.07 -8.10
CA LYS A 119 -12.31 -13.48 -7.67
C LYS A 119 -11.02 -14.25 -7.43
N GLN A 120 -9.96 -14.01 -8.22
CA GLN A 120 -8.67 -14.68 -8.01
C GLN A 120 -7.99 -14.20 -6.71
N VAL A 121 -8.10 -12.91 -6.40
CA VAL A 121 -7.58 -12.34 -5.15
C VAL A 121 -8.37 -12.87 -3.96
N PHE A 122 -9.69 -12.93 -4.08
CA PHE A 122 -10.56 -13.54 -3.08
C PHE A 122 -10.12 -14.99 -2.79
N ASP A 123 -10.00 -15.82 -3.82
CA ASP A 123 -9.61 -17.23 -3.68
C ASP A 123 -8.24 -17.38 -3.01
N ASP A 124 -7.25 -16.60 -3.43
CA ASP A 124 -5.91 -16.64 -2.84
C ASP A 124 -5.90 -16.26 -1.35
N THR A 125 -6.65 -15.22 -0.98
CA THR A 125 -6.65 -14.68 0.39
C THR A 125 -7.57 -15.42 1.33
N HIS A 126 -8.63 -16.08 0.83
CA HIS A 126 -9.61 -16.77 1.65
C HIS A 126 -9.40 -18.30 1.68
N ARG A 127 -8.49 -18.84 0.89
CA ARG A 127 -8.26 -20.27 0.80
C ARG A 127 -8.14 -20.97 2.16
N LEU A 128 -7.21 -20.53 3.01
CA LEU A 128 -7.00 -21.11 4.33
C LEU A 128 -8.24 -20.94 5.23
N ILE A 129 -8.88 -19.78 5.17
CA ILE A 129 -10.07 -19.48 5.97
C ILE A 129 -11.20 -20.44 5.61
N LEU A 130 -11.45 -20.62 4.31
CA LEU A 130 -12.49 -21.52 3.82
C LEU A 130 -12.16 -22.99 4.09
N GLU A 131 -10.90 -23.41 4.00
CA GLU A 131 -10.45 -24.75 4.41
C GLU A 131 -10.77 -25.04 5.89
N LEU A 132 -10.54 -24.07 6.78
CA LEU A 132 -10.85 -24.18 8.21
C LEU A 132 -12.38 -24.27 8.47
N VAL A 133 -13.18 -23.51 7.74
CA VAL A 133 -14.65 -23.58 7.82
C VAL A 133 -15.14 -24.96 7.33
N HIS A 134 -14.72 -25.38 6.15
CA HIS A 134 -15.18 -26.64 5.54
C HIS A 134 -14.74 -27.89 6.32
N SER A 135 -13.61 -27.80 7.02
CA SER A 135 -13.16 -28.89 7.91
C SER A 135 -13.82 -28.89 9.28
N GLY A 136 -14.71 -27.93 9.58
CA GLY A 136 -15.40 -27.82 10.86
C GLY A 136 -14.51 -27.38 12.02
N VAL A 137 -13.32 -26.82 11.74
CA VAL A 137 -12.42 -26.23 12.77
C VAL A 137 -12.90 -24.85 13.19
N VAL A 138 -13.60 -24.15 12.28
CA VAL A 138 -14.16 -22.82 12.49
C VAL A 138 -15.65 -22.84 12.15
N ASP A 139 -16.49 -22.40 13.09
CA ASP A 139 -17.95 -22.39 12.95
C ASP A 139 -18.49 -21.06 12.41
N GLY A 140 -17.69 -19.99 12.46
CA GLY A 140 -18.12 -18.67 12.02
C GLY A 140 -16.96 -17.74 11.70
N LEU A 141 -17.30 -16.69 10.96
CA LEU A 141 -16.38 -15.66 10.49
C LEU A 141 -16.85 -14.29 10.96
N ARG A 142 -15.90 -13.45 11.32
CA ARG A 142 -16.12 -12.01 11.53
C ARG A 142 -15.34 -11.22 10.48
N VAL A 143 -16.04 -10.32 9.78
CA VAL A 143 -15.45 -9.43 8.78
C VAL A 143 -15.42 -8.04 9.34
N ASP A 144 -14.23 -7.53 9.62
CA ASP A 144 -14.03 -6.17 10.11
C ASP A 144 -13.95 -5.19 8.94
N HIS A 145 -14.44 -3.97 9.19
CA HIS A 145 -14.41 -2.86 8.24
C HIS A 145 -14.98 -3.19 6.85
N VAL A 146 -16.09 -3.88 6.81
CA VAL A 146 -16.77 -4.24 5.54
C VAL A 146 -17.12 -2.99 4.69
N ASP A 147 -17.37 -1.85 5.33
CA ASP A 147 -17.68 -0.59 4.65
C ASP A 147 -16.52 -0.04 3.80
N GLY A 148 -15.27 -0.46 4.07
CA GLY A 148 -14.10 -0.08 3.31
C GLY A 148 -13.91 -0.83 1.99
N LEU A 149 -14.72 -1.84 1.71
CA LEU A 149 -14.66 -2.62 0.47
C LEU A 149 -15.25 -1.86 -0.72
N ALA A 150 -14.84 -2.23 -1.93
CA ALA A 150 -15.36 -1.65 -3.17
C ALA A 150 -16.86 -1.94 -3.35
N ASP A 151 -17.26 -3.19 -3.09
CA ASP A 151 -18.66 -3.65 -3.08
C ASP A 151 -18.86 -4.59 -1.87
N PRO A 152 -19.28 -4.06 -0.71
CA PRO A 152 -19.51 -4.84 0.49
C PRO A 152 -20.53 -5.96 0.30
N LYS A 153 -21.61 -5.68 -0.46
CA LYS A 153 -22.67 -6.66 -0.68
C LYS A 153 -22.18 -7.84 -1.52
N ALA A 154 -21.54 -7.55 -2.64
CA ALA A 154 -21.02 -8.62 -3.51
C ALA A 154 -19.98 -9.47 -2.78
N TYR A 155 -19.12 -8.86 -1.95
CA TYR A 155 -18.17 -9.59 -1.12
C TYR A 155 -18.87 -10.54 -0.13
N LEU A 156 -19.88 -10.06 0.59
CA LEU A 156 -20.60 -10.88 1.58
C LEU A 156 -21.43 -11.99 0.92
N ASP A 157 -22.03 -11.72 -0.24
CA ASP A 157 -22.75 -12.73 -1.02
C ASP A 157 -21.77 -13.85 -1.47
N LEU A 158 -20.60 -13.49 -1.97
CA LEU A 158 -19.55 -14.44 -2.36
C LEU A 158 -19.03 -15.22 -1.16
N LEU A 159 -18.73 -14.53 -0.05
CA LEU A 159 -18.27 -15.19 1.18
C LEU A 159 -19.30 -16.19 1.70
N ARG A 160 -20.60 -15.84 1.70
CA ARG A 160 -21.68 -16.73 2.08
C ARG A 160 -21.77 -17.94 1.15
N GLN A 161 -21.66 -17.72 -0.16
CA GLN A 161 -21.68 -18.80 -1.15
C GLN A 161 -20.54 -19.79 -0.91
N GLU A 162 -19.32 -19.29 -0.70
CA GLU A 162 -18.12 -20.13 -0.55
C GLU A 162 -18.02 -20.78 0.84
N ALA A 163 -18.44 -20.10 1.91
CA ALA A 163 -18.40 -20.64 3.27
C ALA A 163 -19.56 -21.65 3.57
N GLY A 164 -20.61 -21.60 2.77
CA GLY A 164 -21.80 -22.45 2.96
C GLY A 164 -22.87 -21.87 3.90
N PRO A 165 -24.08 -22.48 3.93
CA PRO A 165 -25.21 -21.94 4.67
C PRO A 165 -25.05 -21.98 6.20
N ASP A 166 -24.31 -22.97 6.70
CA ASP A 166 -24.18 -23.22 8.14
C ASP A 166 -23.12 -22.36 8.83
N CYS A 167 -22.21 -21.74 8.07
CA CYS A 167 -21.19 -20.86 8.63
C CYS A 167 -21.84 -19.57 9.18
N TYR A 168 -21.58 -19.25 10.46
CA TYR A 168 -22.04 -18.00 11.06
C TYR A 168 -21.16 -16.83 10.58
N ILE A 169 -21.77 -15.80 9.97
CA ILE A 169 -21.03 -14.63 9.49
C ILE A 169 -21.54 -13.37 10.17
N THR A 170 -20.63 -12.67 10.84
CA THR A 170 -20.84 -11.34 11.43
C THR A 170 -20.00 -10.29 10.73
N VAL A 171 -20.44 -9.06 10.77
CA VAL A 171 -19.73 -7.93 10.17
C VAL A 171 -19.56 -6.81 11.18
N GLU A 172 -18.41 -6.13 11.13
CA GLU A 172 -18.24 -4.85 11.80
C GLU A 172 -18.68 -3.74 10.84
N LYS A 173 -19.76 -3.04 11.24
CA LYS A 173 -20.31 -1.93 10.48
C LYS A 173 -20.46 -0.71 11.38
N ILE A 174 -19.95 0.43 10.91
CA ILE A 174 -20.20 1.71 11.57
C ILE A 174 -21.63 2.13 11.21
N LEU A 175 -22.48 2.21 12.23
CA LEU A 175 -23.83 2.72 12.08
C LEU A 175 -23.78 4.24 12.19
N GLY A 176 -24.25 4.95 11.16
CA GLY A 176 -24.40 6.40 11.13
C GLY A 176 -25.71 6.87 11.75
#